data_62cb8553af86f429a59035a73ccc7218
#
_entry.id   62cb8553af86f429a59035a73ccc7218
#
_cell.length_a   1.000
_cell.length_b   1.000
_cell.length_c   1.000
_cell.angle_alpha   90.00
_cell.angle_beta   90.00
_cell.angle_gamma   90.00
#
_symmetry.space_group_name_H-M   'P 1'
#
loop_
_entity.id
_entity.type
_entity.pdbx_description
1 polymer ?
#
loop_
_entity_poly.entity_id
_entity_poly.type
_entity_poly.pdbx_seq_one_letter_code
_entity_poly.pdbx_strand_id
1 'polypeptide(L)'
;MMRVDTSRAGGEGLSSAPQQNNSVSNLFLTLLVAQIQNQDPTNPTDSAEYINQLSMMSQMESMQGMKDTMTALFYANENLQMLGMSNLPGQRVFAESDRVQLAGQSVEGRLSLKHAADNVTLQITDSAGKVTTVDLGSQKPGDVPFTIDPAALGLADGEYSLNVVTDTAESDVGIEIAGIVNSVRFDAQTGAARLNITGLGEVDYSTLRQFDSKRDTSSRLIS
;
A
#
# COMPACT_ATOMS: atom_id res chain seq x y z
N MET A 1 -54.94 -22.94 -26.79
CA MET A 1 -54.16 -23.65 -27.82
C MET A 1 -53.22 -22.64 -28.41
N MET A 2 -52.00 -22.49 -27.86
CA MET A 2 -50.96 -21.62 -28.40
C MET A 2 -49.63 -22.26 -28.09
N ARG A 3 -48.94 -22.66 -29.15
CA ARG A 3 -47.63 -23.33 -29.15
C ARG A 3 -46.54 -22.32 -28.85
N VAL A 4 -45.65 -22.60 -27.90
CA VAL A 4 -44.44 -21.87 -27.69
C VAL A 4 -43.30 -22.64 -28.38
N ASP A 5 -42.67 -21.97 -29.32
CA ASP A 5 -41.56 -22.44 -30.12
C ASP A 5 -40.25 -22.20 -29.37
N THR A 6 -39.51 -23.25 -29.06
CA THR A 6 -38.21 -23.20 -28.44
C THR A 6 -37.12 -23.11 -29.49
N SER A 7 -36.70 -21.90 -29.84
CA SER A 7 -35.51 -21.67 -30.63
C SER A 7 -34.28 -21.68 -29.80
N ARG A 8 -33.50 -22.66 -30.04
CA ARG A 8 -32.11 -22.99 -29.68
C ARG A 8 -31.18 -21.90 -30.14
N ALA A 9 -30.58 -21.16 -29.25
CA ALA A 9 -29.44 -20.29 -29.56
C ALA A 9 -28.15 -20.96 -29.09
N GLY A 10 -27.26 -21.12 -30.03
CA GLY A 10 -26.02 -21.85 -29.95
C GLY A 10 -24.99 -21.16 -29.06
N GLY A 11 -24.17 -22.00 -28.46
CA GLY A 11 -22.97 -21.58 -27.76
C GLY A 11 -21.92 -21.05 -28.79
N GLU A 12 -21.54 -19.83 -28.62
CA GLU A 12 -20.32 -19.27 -29.18
C GLU A 12 -19.26 -19.23 -28.10
N GLY A 13 -18.32 -20.10 -28.16
CA GLY A 13 -16.94 -19.92 -28.56
C GLY A 13 -16.20 -18.99 -27.63
N LEU A 14 -15.63 -19.55 -26.53
CA LEU A 14 -14.48 -18.96 -25.86
C LEU A 14 -13.37 -18.86 -26.91
N SER A 15 -13.19 -17.68 -27.48
CA SER A 15 -12.06 -17.38 -28.37
C SER A 15 -10.79 -17.43 -27.52
N SER A 16 -10.02 -18.47 -27.80
CA SER A 16 -8.65 -18.67 -27.35
C SER A 16 -7.81 -17.44 -27.64
N ALA A 17 -7.09 -16.98 -26.60
CA ALA A 17 -6.05 -15.98 -26.72
C ALA A 17 -5.05 -16.39 -27.84
N PRO A 18 -4.54 -15.46 -28.64
CA PRO A 18 -3.60 -15.76 -29.69
C PRO A 18 -2.28 -16.28 -29.09
N GLN A 19 -1.94 -17.51 -29.42
CA GLN A 19 -0.63 -18.11 -29.18
C GLN A 19 0.39 -17.46 -30.16
N GLN A 20 0.92 -16.30 -29.79
CA GLN A 20 1.95 -15.60 -30.57
C GLN A 20 3.32 -16.28 -30.57
N ASN A 21 3.58 -17.18 -29.61
CA ASN A 21 4.88 -17.86 -29.51
C ASN A 21 5.15 -18.89 -30.58
N ASN A 22 4.16 -19.28 -31.37
CA ASN A 22 4.35 -20.26 -32.46
C ASN A 22 4.77 -19.65 -33.80
N SER A 23 4.70 -18.33 -33.97
CA SER A 23 4.93 -17.71 -35.28
C SER A 23 6.41 -17.68 -35.67
N VAL A 24 7.30 -17.33 -34.76
CA VAL A 24 8.75 -17.22 -35.04
C VAL A 24 9.38 -18.59 -35.19
N SER A 25 9.06 -19.55 -34.31
CA SER A 25 9.52 -20.95 -34.45
C SER A 25 9.00 -21.62 -35.70
N ASN A 26 7.75 -21.40 -36.08
CA ASN A 26 7.17 -21.98 -37.29
C ASN A 26 7.74 -21.32 -38.57
N LEU A 27 8.01 -20.02 -38.53
CA LEU A 27 8.70 -19.32 -39.62
C LEU A 27 10.12 -19.83 -39.80
N PHE A 28 10.83 -20.07 -38.67
CA PHE A 28 12.16 -20.67 -38.66
C PHE A 28 12.18 -22.06 -39.30
N LEU A 29 11.28 -22.96 -38.87
CA LEU A 29 11.18 -24.31 -39.46
C LEU A 29 10.82 -24.26 -40.93
N THR A 30 9.92 -23.38 -41.35
CA THR A 30 9.51 -23.21 -42.73
C THR A 30 10.67 -22.71 -43.61
N LEU A 31 11.43 -21.73 -43.12
CA LEU A 31 12.61 -21.20 -43.81
C LEU A 31 13.75 -22.23 -43.89
N LEU A 32 13.96 -23.00 -42.78
CA LEU A 32 14.99 -24.04 -42.73
C LEU A 32 14.68 -25.17 -43.72
N VAL A 33 13.42 -25.59 -43.82
CA VAL A 33 12.96 -26.59 -44.80
C VAL A 33 13.09 -26.05 -46.22
N ALA A 34 12.72 -24.81 -46.50
CA ALA A 34 12.84 -24.17 -47.79
C ALA A 34 14.31 -24.01 -48.26
N GLN A 35 15.22 -23.75 -47.32
CA GLN A 35 16.66 -23.64 -47.61
C GLN A 35 17.30 -24.99 -47.90
N ILE A 36 16.93 -26.06 -47.17
CA ILE A 36 17.42 -27.43 -47.47
C ILE A 36 16.99 -27.90 -48.84
N GLN A 37 15.84 -27.46 -49.32
CA GLN A 37 15.32 -27.85 -50.65
C GLN A 37 15.88 -27.04 -51.82
N ASN A 38 16.47 -25.86 -51.60
CA ASN A 38 16.75 -24.92 -52.68
C ASN A 38 18.17 -24.31 -52.67
N GLN A 39 19.10 -24.72 -51.78
CA GLN A 39 20.44 -24.13 -51.63
C GLN A 39 21.51 -24.93 -52.38
N ASP A 40 22.27 -24.21 -53.24
CA ASP A 40 23.55 -24.62 -53.79
C ASP A 40 24.65 -24.55 -52.73
N PRO A 41 25.45 -25.59 -52.43
CA PRO A 41 26.33 -25.71 -51.27
C PRO A 41 27.54 -24.77 -51.24
N THR A 42 27.64 -23.80 -52.18
CA THR A 42 28.87 -23.01 -52.36
C THR A 42 28.91 -21.64 -51.66
N ASN A 43 27.84 -21.16 -51.03
CA ASN A 43 27.87 -19.86 -50.30
C ASN A 43 26.95 -19.81 -49.07
N PRO A 44 27.41 -20.25 -47.86
CA PRO A 44 26.57 -20.37 -46.66
C PRO A 44 26.47 -19.11 -45.79
N THR A 45 26.96 -17.94 -46.22
CA THR A 45 27.12 -16.76 -45.38
C THR A 45 25.83 -16.02 -45.05
N ASP A 46 24.82 -16.01 -45.91
CA ASP A 46 23.55 -15.28 -45.66
C ASP A 46 22.65 -15.95 -44.62
N SER A 47 22.72 -17.25 -44.49
CA SER A 47 21.89 -17.99 -43.55
C SER A 47 22.23 -17.77 -42.07
N ALA A 48 23.52 -17.58 -41.75
CA ALA A 48 23.99 -17.38 -40.39
C ALA A 48 23.58 -16.00 -39.84
N GLU A 49 23.55 -14.98 -40.70
CA GLU A 49 23.16 -13.62 -40.32
C GLU A 49 21.66 -13.52 -40.05
N TYR A 50 20.83 -14.20 -40.85
CA TYR A 50 19.39 -14.33 -40.59
C TYR A 50 19.08 -15.05 -39.28
N ILE A 51 19.80 -16.13 -38.97
CA ILE A 51 19.65 -16.88 -37.71
C ILE A 51 20.01 -16.01 -36.53
N ASN A 52 21.05 -15.18 -36.60
CA ASN A 52 21.43 -14.24 -35.55
C ASN A 52 20.38 -13.16 -35.34
N GLN A 53 19.84 -12.58 -36.44
CA GLN A 53 18.76 -11.59 -36.34
C GLN A 53 17.48 -12.19 -35.72
N LEU A 54 17.11 -13.41 -36.12
CA LEU A 54 15.95 -14.12 -35.58
C LEU A 54 16.15 -14.46 -34.08
N SER A 55 17.36 -14.85 -33.71
CA SER A 55 17.72 -15.10 -32.30
C SER A 55 17.62 -13.83 -31.47
N MET A 56 18.08 -12.68 -31.96
CA MET A 56 17.92 -11.38 -31.31
C MET A 56 16.43 -11.01 -31.18
N MET A 57 15.63 -11.23 -32.23
CA MET A 57 14.20 -10.94 -32.17
C MET A 57 13.46 -11.82 -31.18
N SER A 58 13.78 -13.13 -31.14
CA SER A 58 13.24 -14.05 -30.14
C SER A 58 13.64 -13.64 -28.71
N GLN A 59 14.87 -13.17 -28.53
CA GLN A 59 15.32 -12.64 -27.23
C GLN A 59 14.58 -11.37 -26.84
N MET A 60 14.33 -10.46 -27.79
CA MET A 60 13.52 -9.26 -27.54
C MET A 60 12.06 -9.61 -27.20
N GLU A 61 11.46 -10.56 -27.89
CA GLU A 61 10.11 -11.07 -27.56
C GLU A 61 10.06 -11.68 -26.16
N SER A 62 11.07 -12.48 -25.79
CA SER A 62 11.17 -13.04 -24.43
C SER A 62 11.31 -11.96 -23.37
N MET A 63 12.12 -10.92 -23.63
CA MET A 63 12.26 -9.78 -22.73
C MET A 63 10.96 -8.98 -22.63
N GLN A 64 10.23 -8.79 -23.71
CA GLN A 64 8.92 -8.13 -23.69
C GLN A 64 7.90 -8.96 -22.89
N GLY A 65 7.83 -10.28 -23.13
CA GLY A 65 6.96 -11.18 -22.35
C GLY A 65 7.28 -11.17 -20.85
N MET A 66 8.58 -11.08 -20.49
CA MET A 66 8.98 -10.94 -19.11
C MET A 66 8.54 -9.60 -18.51
N LYS A 67 8.68 -8.50 -19.26
CA LYS A 67 8.19 -7.17 -18.85
C LYS A 67 6.67 -7.18 -18.63
N ASP A 68 5.93 -7.77 -19.55
CA ASP A 68 4.47 -7.86 -19.47
C ASP A 68 4.04 -8.70 -18.25
N THR A 69 4.75 -9.81 -17.98
CA THR A 69 4.54 -10.63 -16.78
C THR A 69 4.84 -9.85 -15.49
N MET A 70 5.94 -9.10 -15.45
CA MET A 70 6.25 -8.25 -14.29
C MET A 70 5.19 -7.18 -14.07
N THR A 71 4.70 -6.58 -15.14
CA THR A 71 3.62 -5.58 -15.07
C THR A 71 2.32 -6.21 -14.54
N ALA A 72 1.97 -7.41 -15.00
CA ALA A 72 0.80 -8.15 -14.53
C ALA A 72 0.92 -8.52 -13.04
N LEU A 73 2.12 -8.93 -12.58
CA LEU A 73 2.39 -9.20 -11.17
C LEU A 73 2.28 -7.93 -10.31
N PHE A 74 2.72 -6.79 -10.83
CA PHE A 74 2.59 -5.51 -10.14
C PHE A 74 1.11 -5.16 -9.94
N TYR A 75 0.29 -5.22 -10.98
CA TYR A 75 -1.16 -4.99 -10.87
C TYR A 75 -1.87 -6.02 -9.96
N ALA A 76 -1.43 -7.27 -9.97
CA ALA A 76 -1.98 -8.27 -9.06
C ALA A 76 -1.68 -7.94 -7.60
N ASN A 77 -0.47 -7.47 -7.30
CA ASN A 77 -0.10 -7.02 -5.96
C ASN A 77 -0.89 -5.77 -5.51
N GLU A 78 -1.07 -4.78 -6.40
CA GLU A 78 -1.91 -3.62 -6.11
C GLU A 78 -3.36 -4.02 -5.78
N ASN A 79 -3.94 -4.95 -6.54
CA ASN A 79 -5.28 -5.45 -6.27
C ASN A 79 -5.38 -6.16 -4.91
N LEU A 80 -4.36 -6.93 -4.52
CA LEU A 80 -4.32 -7.57 -3.19
C LEU A 80 -4.23 -6.53 -2.06
N GLN A 81 -3.41 -5.48 -2.24
CA GLN A 81 -3.34 -4.38 -1.28
C GLN A 81 -4.69 -3.66 -1.16
N MET A 82 -5.35 -3.35 -2.30
CA MET A 82 -6.67 -2.72 -2.32
C MET A 82 -7.72 -3.56 -1.57
N LEU A 83 -7.73 -4.87 -1.78
CA LEU A 83 -8.63 -5.77 -1.05
C LEU A 83 -8.34 -5.78 0.46
N GLY A 84 -7.06 -5.79 0.86
CA GLY A 84 -6.67 -5.70 2.27
C GLY A 84 -7.13 -4.41 2.93
N MET A 85 -7.04 -3.29 2.21
CA MET A 85 -7.40 -1.96 2.72
C MET A 85 -8.91 -1.69 2.72
N SER A 86 -9.70 -2.42 1.96
CA SER A 86 -11.17 -2.25 1.89
C SER A 86 -11.86 -2.47 3.22
N ASN A 87 -11.25 -3.22 4.13
CA ASN A 87 -11.77 -3.51 5.47
C ASN A 87 -11.29 -2.53 6.56
N LEU A 88 -10.47 -1.55 6.22
CA LEU A 88 -9.93 -0.58 7.18
C LEU A 88 -10.95 0.47 7.65
N PRO A 89 -11.88 0.99 6.82
CA PRO A 89 -12.86 1.96 7.30
C PRO A 89 -13.64 1.45 8.51
N GLY A 90 -13.70 2.28 9.56
CA GLY A 90 -14.29 1.95 10.85
C GLY A 90 -13.38 1.16 11.81
N GLN A 91 -12.16 0.78 11.39
CA GLN A 91 -11.18 0.17 12.28
C GLN A 91 -10.42 1.25 13.06
N ARG A 92 -10.07 0.93 14.31
CA ARG A 92 -9.15 1.74 15.10
C ARG A 92 -7.72 1.31 14.76
N VAL A 93 -6.87 2.30 14.50
CA VAL A 93 -5.47 2.10 14.14
C VAL A 93 -4.58 3.02 14.94
N PHE A 94 -3.29 2.66 15.04
CA PHE A 94 -2.23 3.56 15.45
C PHE A 94 -1.39 3.92 14.23
N ALA A 95 -1.18 5.21 14.02
CA ALA A 95 -0.33 5.71 12.95
C ALA A 95 0.75 6.62 13.53
N GLU A 96 1.97 6.45 13.03
CA GLU A 96 3.10 7.30 13.39
C GLU A 96 2.90 8.69 12.81
N SER A 97 2.95 9.70 13.70
CA SER A 97 2.80 11.10 13.31
C SER A 97 3.38 12.01 14.38
N ASP A 98 4.05 13.06 13.92
CA ASP A 98 4.47 14.20 14.73
C ASP A 98 3.42 15.33 14.76
N ARG A 99 2.22 15.07 14.21
CA ARG A 99 1.13 16.04 14.13
C ARG A 99 -0.18 15.41 14.59
N VAL A 100 -1.04 16.24 15.15
CA VAL A 100 -2.40 15.87 15.55
C VAL A 100 -3.38 16.95 15.14
N GLN A 101 -4.56 16.56 14.70
CA GLN A 101 -5.67 17.46 14.40
C GLN A 101 -6.71 17.34 15.51
N LEU A 102 -6.84 18.35 16.33
CA LEU A 102 -7.83 18.42 17.41
C LEU A 102 -9.15 18.99 16.88
N ALA A 103 -10.26 18.37 17.28
CA ALA A 103 -11.63 18.77 16.94
C ALA A 103 -12.55 18.55 18.14
N GLY A 104 -12.17 19.11 19.31
CA GLY A 104 -12.93 19.05 20.56
C GLY A 104 -12.99 17.69 21.24
N GLN A 105 -12.44 16.63 20.65
CA GLN A 105 -12.40 15.29 21.22
C GLN A 105 -11.01 14.95 21.74
N SER A 106 -10.96 14.14 22.81
CA SER A 106 -9.69 13.62 23.32
C SER A 106 -9.04 12.68 22.28
N VAL A 107 -7.73 12.84 22.12
CA VAL A 107 -6.92 12.01 21.22
C VAL A 107 -6.00 11.14 22.10
N GLU A 108 -6.02 9.86 21.86
CA GLU A 108 -5.14 8.89 22.50
C GLU A 108 -3.92 8.62 21.61
N GLY A 109 -2.78 8.36 22.26
CA GLY A 109 -1.56 7.99 21.57
C GLY A 109 -0.64 7.20 22.47
N ARG A 110 0.52 6.85 21.93
CA ARG A 110 1.61 6.25 22.69
C ARG A 110 2.96 6.72 22.15
N LEU A 111 3.93 6.73 23.05
CA LEU A 111 5.33 7.00 22.75
C LEU A 111 6.11 5.70 22.81
N SER A 112 7.09 5.53 21.94
CA SER A 112 7.98 4.37 21.99
C SER A 112 9.34 4.80 22.52
N LEU A 113 9.64 4.50 23.79
CA LEU A 113 10.90 4.81 24.46
C LEU A 113 11.87 3.64 24.33
N LYS A 114 13.10 3.94 23.90
CA LYS A 114 14.18 2.94 23.82
C LYS A 114 14.88 2.76 25.18
N HIS A 115 14.88 3.80 26.01
CA HIS A 115 15.53 3.84 27.31
C HIS A 115 14.57 4.33 28.40
N ALA A 116 14.86 3.98 29.65
CA ALA A 116 14.13 4.56 30.77
C ALA A 116 14.49 6.04 30.91
N ALA A 117 13.51 6.88 31.24
CA ALA A 117 13.68 8.29 31.50
C ALA A 117 12.94 8.68 32.75
N ASP A 118 13.56 9.53 33.62
CA ASP A 118 12.95 9.99 34.83
C ASP A 118 11.94 11.11 34.59
N ASN A 119 12.12 11.85 33.47
CA ASN A 119 11.22 12.89 33.04
C ASN A 119 10.89 12.74 31.56
N VAL A 120 9.65 12.49 31.27
CA VAL A 120 9.12 12.42 29.88
C VAL A 120 8.02 13.46 29.75
N THR A 121 8.21 14.41 28.84
CA THR A 121 7.25 15.49 28.58
C THR A 121 6.84 15.50 27.12
N LEU A 122 5.53 15.44 26.87
CA LEU A 122 4.96 15.66 25.54
C LEU A 122 4.71 17.16 25.34
N GLN A 123 5.33 17.73 24.33
CA GLN A 123 5.13 19.11 23.91
C GLN A 123 4.14 19.16 22.75
N ILE A 124 3.13 20.00 22.88
CA ILE A 124 2.07 20.24 21.91
C ILE A 124 2.20 21.69 21.45
N THR A 125 2.58 21.92 20.21
CA THR A 125 2.86 23.27 19.69
C THR A 125 1.81 23.62 18.64
N ASP A 126 1.16 24.78 18.82
CA ASP A 126 0.20 25.33 17.87
C ASP A 126 0.88 26.01 16.66
N SER A 127 0.09 26.44 15.70
CA SER A 127 0.57 27.15 14.49
C SER A 127 1.19 28.53 14.80
N ALA A 128 0.93 29.12 15.99
CA ALA A 128 1.52 30.38 16.45
C ALA A 128 2.84 30.16 17.24
N GLY A 129 3.25 28.90 17.44
CA GLY A 129 4.44 28.55 18.18
C GLY A 129 4.24 28.48 19.69
N LYS A 130 3.00 28.57 20.19
CA LYS A 130 2.71 28.40 21.62
C LYS A 130 2.83 26.93 21.99
N VAL A 131 3.64 26.64 23.00
CA VAL A 131 3.88 25.27 23.49
C VAL A 131 3.02 25.02 24.72
N THR A 132 2.26 23.94 24.71
CA THR A 132 1.57 23.35 25.86
C THR A 132 2.23 22.02 26.19
N THR A 133 2.47 21.72 27.43
CA THR A 133 3.18 20.51 27.88
C THR A 133 2.27 19.58 28.65
N VAL A 134 2.43 18.28 28.38
CA VAL A 134 1.84 17.20 29.18
C VAL A 134 2.98 16.43 29.82
N ASP A 135 3.03 16.45 31.14
CA ASP A 135 4.03 15.72 31.93
C ASP A 135 3.58 14.25 32.07
N LEU A 136 4.41 13.33 31.58
CA LEU A 136 4.18 11.90 31.67
C LEU A 136 4.99 11.24 32.81
N GLY A 137 5.84 12.02 33.49
CA GLY A 137 6.67 11.56 34.60
C GLY A 137 7.74 10.55 34.24
N SER A 138 8.12 9.73 35.22
CA SER A 138 9.14 8.69 35.03
C SER A 138 8.56 7.48 34.25
N GLN A 139 9.23 7.07 33.18
CA GLN A 139 8.79 6.00 32.31
C GLN A 139 9.88 4.96 32.09
N LYS A 140 9.45 3.72 31.90
CA LYS A 140 10.32 2.60 31.51
C LYS A 140 10.42 2.50 29.98
N PRO A 141 11.44 1.79 29.44
CA PRO A 141 11.48 1.48 28.02
C PRO A 141 10.21 0.74 27.56
N GLY A 142 9.74 1.07 26.37
CA GLY A 142 8.54 0.48 25.76
C GLY A 142 7.48 1.52 25.42
N ASP A 143 6.26 1.05 25.20
CA ASP A 143 5.14 1.89 24.82
C ASP A 143 4.54 2.61 26.03
N VAL A 144 4.57 3.93 26.01
CA VAL A 144 4.01 4.82 27.05
C VAL A 144 2.73 5.44 26.50
N PRO A 145 1.56 5.07 27.02
CA PRO A 145 0.30 5.65 26.57
C PRO A 145 0.15 7.09 27.07
N PHE A 146 -0.46 7.93 26.25
CA PHE A 146 -0.85 9.29 26.63
C PHE A 146 -2.23 9.64 26.06
N THR A 147 -2.84 10.69 26.61
CA THR A 147 -4.09 11.25 26.15
C THR A 147 -3.98 12.76 26.08
N ILE A 148 -4.34 13.35 24.96
CA ILE A 148 -4.48 14.79 24.78
C ILE A 148 -5.96 15.11 24.94
N ASP A 149 -6.32 15.80 26.02
CA ASP A 149 -7.67 16.32 26.22
C ASP A 149 -7.67 17.82 25.94
N PRO A 150 -8.24 18.25 24.81
CA PRO A 150 -8.24 19.66 24.41
C PRO A 150 -8.93 20.55 25.44
N ALA A 151 -10.02 20.06 26.06
CA ALA A 151 -10.77 20.84 27.03
C ALA A 151 -9.97 21.05 28.34
N ALA A 152 -9.29 20.01 28.83
CA ALA A 152 -8.45 20.10 30.01
C ALA A 152 -7.20 20.98 29.83
N LEU A 153 -6.65 20.97 28.60
CA LEU A 153 -5.43 21.70 28.25
C LEU A 153 -5.69 23.10 27.68
N GLY A 154 -6.96 23.48 27.48
CA GLY A 154 -7.34 24.77 26.92
C GLY A 154 -6.87 24.93 25.46
N LEU A 155 -6.85 23.84 24.70
CA LEU A 155 -6.49 23.83 23.29
C LEU A 155 -7.72 24.03 22.41
N ALA A 156 -7.60 24.90 21.41
CA ALA A 156 -8.64 25.11 20.42
C ALA A 156 -8.59 24.01 19.33
N ASP A 157 -9.64 23.95 18.52
CA ASP A 157 -9.63 23.11 17.33
C ASP A 157 -8.54 23.57 16.37
N GLY A 158 -7.78 22.64 15.80
CA GLY A 158 -6.68 22.95 14.89
C GLY A 158 -5.63 21.86 14.81
N GLU A 159 -4.62 22.13 13.97
CA GLU A 159 -3.44 21.28 13.82
C GLU A 159 -2.35 21.68 14.81
N TYR A 160 -1.75 20.69 15.44
CA TYR A 160 -0.68 20.85 16.42
C TYR A 160 0.48 19.92 16.07
N SER A 161 1.71 20.41 16.29
CA SER A 161 2.91 19.59 16.22
C SER A 161 3.20 18.97 17.58
N LEU A 162 3.62 17.72 17.58
CA LEU A 162 3.98 16.95 18.75
C LEU A 162 5.49 16.74 18.81
N ASN A 163 6.07 16.91 19.98
CA ASN A 163 7.47 16.60 20.24
C ASN A 163 7.61 15.99 21.62
N VAL A 164 8.56 15.07 21.79
CA VAL A 164 8.83 14.46 23.09
C VAL A 164 10.18 14.92 23.57
N VAL A 165 10.22 15.34 24.82
CA VAL A 165 11.45 15.73 25.51
C VAL A 165 11.67 14.79 26.68
N THR A 166 12.86 14.22 26.76
CA THR A 166 13.29 13.33 27.83
C THR A 166 14.57 13.89 28.47
N ASP A 167 14.80 13.55 29.72
CA ASP A 167 16.04 13.87 30.42
C ASP A 167 17.27 13.09 29.92
N THR A 168 17.04 12.00 29.20
CA THR A 168 18.07 11.20 28.54
C THR A 168 18.49 11.78 27.19
N ALA A 169 17.92 12.91 26.74
CA ALA A 169 18.12 13.54 25.43
C ALA A 169 17.90 12.56 24.25
N GLU A 170 17.02 11.58 24.40
CA GLU A 170 16.59 10.72 23.30
C GLU A 170 15.84 11.56 22.28
N SER A 171 16.43 11.72 21.09
CA SER A 171 15.97 12.66 20.06
C SER A 171 14.98 12.04 19.06
N ASP A 172 14.78 10.74 19.13
CA ASP A 172 13.98 9.99 18.12
C ASP A 172 12.97 9.08 18.85
N VAL A 173 12.08 9.72 19.60
CA VAL A 173 10.97 9.02 20.25
C VAL A 173 9.82 8.94 19.25
N GLY A 174 9.49 7.73 18.82
CA GLY A 174 8.34 7.51 17.94
C GLY A 174 7.04 7.90 18.63
N ILE A 175 6.22 8.71 17.98
CA ILE A 175 4.89 9.10 18.45
C ILE A 175 3.87 8.41 17.56
N GLU A 176 2.96 7.68 18.15
CA GLU A 176 1.86 7.03 17.46
C GLU A 176 0.53 7.54 17.99
N ILE A 177 -0.33 7.96 17.10
CA ILE A 177 -1.66 8.48 17.41
C ILE A 177 -2.71 7.44 17.04
N ALA A 178 -3.64 7.22 17.96
CA ALA A 178 -4.78 6.34 17.76
C ALA A 178 -5.92 7.11 17.09
N GLY A 179 -6.51 6.52 16.06
CA GLY A 179 -7.68 7.09 15.40
C GLY A 179 -8.51 6.04 14.66
N ILE A 180 -9.70 6.44 14.25
CA ILE A 180 -10.58 5.58 13.44
C ILE A 180 -10.35 5.95 11.98
N VAL A 181 -10.15 4.94 11.13
CA VAL A 181 -10.07 5.12 9.68
C VAL A 181 -11.45 5.48 9.14
N ASN A 182 -11.60 6.69 8.62
CA ASN A 182 -12.85 7.15 8.03
C ASN A 182 -12.98 6.72 6.57
N SER A 183 -11.89 6.81 5.82
CA SER A 183 -11.85 6.43 4.40
C SER A 183 -10.45 6.05 3.96
N VAL A 184 -10.37 5.28 2.87
CA VAL A 184 -9.14 4.96 2.16
C VAL A 184 -9.26 5.51 0.74
N ARG A 185 -8.23 6.20 0.27
CA ARG A 185 -8.12 6.71 -1.09
C ARG A 185 -6.87 6.15 -1.73
N PHE A 186 -6.97 5.76 -2.98
CA PHE A 186 -5.84 5.34 -3.79
C PHE A 186 -5.49 6.45 -4.78
N ASP A 187 -4.23 6.77 -4.87
CA ASP A 187 -3.71 7.65 -5.90
C ASP A 187 -3.60 6.84 -7.20
N ALA A 188 -4.32 7.28 -8.23
CA ALA A 188 -4.40 6.56 -9.50
C ALA A 188 -3.09 6.60 -10.31
N GLN A 189 -2.15 7.49 -9.98
CA GLN A 189 -0.89 7.64 -10.70
C GLN A 189 0.24 6.85 -10.04
N THR A 190 0.25 6.83 -8.72
CA THR A 190 1.33 6.22 -7.92
C THR A 190 0.94 4.89 -7.29
N GLY A 191 -0.35 4.54 -7.26
CA GLY A 191 -0.88 3.39 -6.51
C GLY A 191 -0.81 3.56 -4.99
N ALA A 192 -0.30 4.70 -4.49
CA ALA A 192 -0.16 4.95 -3.07
C ALA A 192 -1.53 5.06 -2.38
N ALA A 193 -1.67 4.38 -1.24
CA ALA A 193 -2.87 4.48 -0.44
C ALA A 193 -2.73 5.56 0.62
N ARG A 194 -3.73 6.44 0.69
CA ARG A 194 -3.89 7.44 1.74
C ARG A 194 -5.11 7.13 2.58
N LEU A 195 -4.97 7.28 3.88
CA LEU A 195 -6.04 7.06 4.82
C LEU A 195 -6.44 8.38 5.47
N ASN A 196 -7.74 8.61 5.56
CA ASN A 196 -8.26 9.66 6.42
C ASN A 196 -8.54 9.04 7.79
N ILE A 197 -7.83 9.52 8.82
CA ILE A 197 -7.92 9.01 10.19
C ILE A 197 -8.38 10.15 11.11
N THR A 198 -9.35 9.86 11.96
CA THR A 198 -9.82 10.82 12.98
C THR A 198 -8.66 11.24 13.89
N GLY A 199 -8.46 12.53 14.07
CA GLY A 199 -7.36 13.09 14.86
C GLY A 199 -6.03 13.25 14.12
N LEU A 200 -5.91 12.72 12.87
CA LEU A 200 -4.69 12.83 12.07
C LEU A 200 -4.92 13.47 10.69
N GLY A 201 -6.16 13.43 10.18
CA GLY A 201 -6.43 13.82 8.80
C GLY A 201 -5.95 12.79 7.79
N GLU A 202 -5.42 13.25 6.64
CA GLU A 202 -4.87 12.36 5.61
C GLU A 202 -3.43 11.97 5.92
N VAL A 203 -3.19 10.67 6.06
CA VAL A 203 -1.86 10.07 6.27
C VAL A 203 -1.58 8.99 5.23
N ASP A 204 -0.31 8.70 5.01
CA ASP A 204 0.12 7.61 4.14
C ASP A 204 -0.09 6.25 4.83
N TYR A 205 -0.48 5.23 4.08
CA TYR A 205 -0.66 3.88 4.63
C TYR A 205 0.61 3.34 5.31
N SER A 206 1.78 3.72 4.85
CA SER A 206 3.07 3.30 5.41
C SER A 206 3.31 3.77 6.85
N THR A 207 2.57 4.78 7.31
CA THR A 207 2.65 5.28 8.70
C THR A 207 1.89 4.42 9.70
N LEU A 208 1.05 3.49 9.23
CA LEU A 208 0.33 2.59 10.12
C LEU A 208 1.29 1.64 10.85
N ARG A 209 1.12 1.53 12.16
CA ARG A 209 1.93 0.66 13.02
C ARG A 209 1.13 -0.48 13.62
N GLN A 210 -0.13 -0.26 13.94
CA GLN A 210 -0.96 -1.28 14.55
C GLN A 210 -2.42 -1.12 14.15
N PHE A 211 -3.08 -2.26 13.98
CA PHE A 211 -4.53 -2.37 13.85
C PHE A 211 -5.08 -2.85 15.19
N ASP A 212 -5.99 -2.08 15.77
CA ASP A 212 -6.65 -2.45 17.01
C ASP A 212 -8.04 -3.03 16.69
N SER A 213 -8.33 -4.21 17.19
CA SER A 213 -9.67 -4.76 17.03
C SER A 213 -10.67 -3.89 17.81
N LYS A 214 -11.84 -3.59 17.23
CA LYS A 214 -12.94 -2.91 17.95
C LYS A 214 -13.06 -3.49 19.34
N ARG A 215 -12.76 -2.68 20.35
CA ARG A 215 -13.21 -3.02 21.72
C ARG A 215 -14.72 -3.02 21.70
N ASP A 216 -15.29 -4.21 21.82
CA ASP A 216 -16.71 -4.38 22.05
C ASP A 216 -17.03 -3.68 23.38
N THR A 217 -17.67 -2.51 23.33
CA THR A 217 -18.05 -1.68 24.49
C THR A 217 -19.22 -2.32 25.24
N SER A 218 -19.60 -3.55 24.92
CA SER A 218 -20.77 -4.25 25.48
C SER A 218 -20.51 -5.01 26.79
N SER A 219 -19.30 -4.99 27.36
CA SER A 219 -19.04 -5.77 28.59
C SER A 219 -18.99 -4.94 29.91
N ARG A 220 -19.56 -3.73 29.93
CA ARG A 220 -19.67 -2.92 31.18
C ARG A 220 -21.07 -2.62 31.65
N LEU A 221 -22.00 -3.54 31.47
CA LEU A 221 -23.36 -3.44 32.04
C LEU A 221 -23.80 -4.75 32.69
N ILE A 222 -22.96 -5.31 33.57
CA ILE A 222 -23.43 -6.27 34.59
C ILE A 222 -22.44 -6.18 35.77
N SER A 223 -22.72 -5.34 36.74
CA SER A 223 -22.48 -5.53 38.19
C SER A 223 -23.17 -4.42 38.95
#